data_b6ab90bb48f2f29db67f24466455a24a
#
_entry.id   b6ab90bb48f2f29db67f24466455a24a
#
_cell.length_a   1.000
_cell.length_b   1.000
_cell.length_c   1.000
_cell.angle_alpha   90.00
_cell.angle_beta   90.00
_cell.angle_gamma   90.00
#
_symmetry.space_group_name_H-M   'P 1'
#
loop_
_entity.id
_entity.type
_entity.pdbx_description
1 polymer ?
#
loop_
_entity_poly.entity_id
_entity_poly.type
_entity_poly.pdbx_seq_one_letter_code
_entity_poly.pdbx_strand_id
1 'polypeptide(L)'
;MPLQSGGMETIMAEIIKTFKEEIPAMRFIGKKYPNFGPWWGEWFANGWFDLIEETMGGSDAILKIWKNGAGYIGLERRSEGQPFEYHIGMLTPANTPVPEGFEFIDFPAIALGTCWIYGKENEVHNTSKCRSLVTDLGLEIWKDDKDGEWSFENCLCPRYTTPDDKGNIILDYCYFVKNI
;
A
#
# COMPACT_ATOMS: atom_id res chain seq x y z
N MET A 1 -9.39 -42.77 -27.98
CA MET A 1 -9.20 -42.14 -26.64
C MET A 1 -9.13 -40.64 -26.86
N PRO A 2 -10.07 -39.85 -26.38
CA PRO A 2 -9.95 -38.41 -26.50
C PRO A 2 -8.93 -37.94 -25.49
N LEU A 3 -7.93 -37.21 -25.96
CA LEU A 3 -7.00 -36.45 -25.15
C LEU A 3 -7.80 -35.37 -24.35
N GLN A 4 -7.90 -35.56 -23.05
CA GLN A 4 -8.36 -34.52 -22.16
C GLN A 4 -7.34 -33.39 -22.24
N SER A 5 -7.70 -32.30 -22.89
CA SER A 5 -7.04 -31.01 -22.73
C SER A 5 -7.31 -30.56 -21.31
N GLY A 6 -6.41 -30.88 -20.39
CA GLY A 6 -6.37 -30.25 -19.08
C GLY A 6 -6.06 -28.76 -19.27
N GLY A 7 -7.10 -27.96 -19.34
CA GLY A 7 -6.96 -26.53 -19.25
C GLY A 7 -6.29 -26.23 -17.92
N MET A 8 -5.07 -25.69 -17.92
CA MET A 8 -4.47 -25.08 -16.75
C MET A 8 -5.38 -23.91 -16.37
N GLU A 9 -6.24 -24.11 -15.36
CA GLU A 9 -6.92 -22.99 -14.71
C GLU A 9 -5.82 -22.07 -14.17
N THR A 10 -5.68 -20.92 -14.78
CA THR A 10 -4.84 -19.84 -14.25
C THR A 10 -5.51 -19.40 -12.95
N ILE A 11 -4.99 -19.85 -11.81
CA ILE A 11 -5.48 -19.41 -10.49
C ILE A 11 -5.06 -17.96 -10.35
N MET A 12 -6.01 -17.05 -10.58
CA MET A 12 -5.82 -15.61 -10.35
C MET A 12 -5.84 -15.32 -8.87
N ALA A 13 -5.14 -14.24 -8.46
CA ALA A 13 -5.18 -13.76 -7.09
C ALA A 13 -6.63 -13.49 -6.65
N GLU A 14 -6.91 -13.77 -5.38
CA GLU A 14 -8.23 -13.67 -4.76
C GLU A 14 -8.21 -12.62 -3.64
N ILE A 15 -9.25 -11.80 -3.57
CA ILE A 15 -9.44 -10.90 -2.42
C ILE A 15 -10.16 -11.69 -1.33
N ILE A 16 -9.43 -11.98 -0.26
CA ILE A 16 -9.90 -12.85 0.83
C ILE A 16 -10.49 -12.10 2.01
N LYS A 17 -10.26 -10.79 2.10
CA LYS A 17 -10.78 -9.94 3.17
C LYS A 17 -10.86 -8.49 2.72
N THR A 18 -11.92 -7.79 3.12
CA THR A 18 -12.07 -6.33 2.98
C THR A 18 -12.57 -5.77 4.30
N PHE A 19 -11.90 -4.76 4.84
CA PHE A 19 -12.21 -4.23 6.16
C PHE A 19 -11.82 -2.76 6.30
N LYS A 20 -12.40 -2.10 7.32
CA LYS A 20 -12.04 -0.74 7.74
C LYS A 20 -11.05 -0.78 8.90
N GLU A 21 -10.09 0.14 8.90
CA GLU A 21 -9.15 0.36 9.98
C GLU A 21 -8.99 1.86 10.24
N GLU A 22 -9.11 2.29 11.49
CA GLU A 22 -8.84 3.68 11.86
C GLU A 22 -7.35 3.89 12.06
N ILE A 23 -6.83 4.99 11.57
CA ILE A 23 -5.42 5.37 11.69
C ILE A 23 -5.27 6.79 12.24
N PRO A 24 -4.23 7.05 13.04
CA PRO A 24 -3.92 8.40 13.48
C PRO A 24 -3.39 9.25 12.33
N ALA A 25 -3.19 10.54 12.58
CA ALA A 25 -2.45 11.40 11.67
C ALA A 25 -1.04 10.84 11.46
N MET A 26 -0.60 10.75 10.21
CA MET A 26 0.69 10.18 9.83
C MET A 26 1.37 11.01 8.76
N ARG A 27 2.68 10.86 8.65
CA ARG A 27 3.49 11.44 7.59
C ARG A 27 4.03 10.36 6.68
N PHE A 28 3.71 10.45 5.38
CA PHE A 28 4.42 9.67 4.38
C PHE A 28 5.74 10.37 4.04
N ILE A 29 6.84 9.64 4.07
CA ILE A 29 8.16 10.10 3.63
C ILE A 29 8.61 9.20 2.49
N GLY A 30 8.99 9.80 1.36
CA GLY A 30 9.37 9.03 0.21
C GLY A 30 9.89 9.86 -0.97
N LYS A 31 9.82 9.28 -2.14
CA LYS A 31 10.20 9.92 -3.41
C LYS A 31 9.11 9.74 -4.44
N LYS A 32 8.88 10.77 -5.24
CA LYS A 32 7.91 10.76 -6.34
C LYS A 32 8.56 10.27 -7.62
N TYR A 33 7.80 9.47 -8.38
CA TYR A 33 8.18 8.95 -9.69
C TYR A 33 7.10 9.28 -10.73
N PRO A 34 7.47 9.38 -12.02
CA PRO A 34 6.51 9.79 -13.06
C PRO A 34 5.46 8.72 -13.37
N ASN A 35 5.73 7.45 -13.06
CA ASN A 35 4.85 6.31 -13.31
C ASN A 35 5.31 5.08 -12.52
N PHE A 36 4.59 3.98 -12.67
CA PHE A 36 5.10 2.68 -12.26
C PHE A 36 6.37 2.33 -13.04
N GLY A 37 7.33 1.73 -12.38
CA GLY A 37 8.59 1.37 -13.00
C GLY A 37 9.48 0.57 -12.04
N PRO A 38 10.71 0.24 -12.47
CA PRO A 38 11.64 -0.59 -11.68
C PRO A 38 12.36 0.22 -10.58
N TRP A 39 11.65 1.12 -9.91
CA TRP A 39 12.22 2.05 -8.93
C TRP A 39 12.53 1.42 -7.58
N TRP A 40 11.86 0.33 -7.22
CA TRP A 40 12.05 -0.34 -5.94
C TRP A 40 13.48 -0.84 -5.71
N GLY A 41 14.16 -1.26 -6.77
CA GLY A 41 15.55 -1.68 -6.70
C GLY A 41 16.49 -0.60 -6.18
N GLU A 42 16.27 0.66 -6.53
CA GLU A 42 17.05 1.79 -6.02
C GLU A 42 16.88 1.98 -4.53
N TRP A 43 15.67 1.77 -4.01
CA TRP A 43 15.36 1.91 -2.60
C TRP A 43 16.15 0.92 -1.74
N PHE A 44 16.20 -0.33 -2.18
CA PHE A 44 16.98 -1.36 -1.49
C PHE A 44 18.49 -1.13 -1.67
N ALA A 45 18.95 -0.82 -2.87
CA ALA A 45 20.37 -0.59 -3.16
C ALA A 45 20.95 0.59 -2.40
N ASN A 46 20.17 1.64 -2.15
CA ASN A 46 20.62 2.84 -1.44
C ASN A 46 20.31 2.83 0.07
N GLY A 47 19.61 1.81 0.59
CA GLY A 47 19.24 1.74 1.99
C GLY A 47 18.26 2.84 2.43
N TRP A 48 17.40 3.34 1.53
CA TRP A 48 16.52 4.47 1.83
C TRP A 48 15.39 4.12 2.80
N PHE A 49 14.91 2.89 2.79
CA PHE A 49 13.95 2.44 3.80
C PHE A 49 14.57 2.42 5.20
N ASP A 50 15.80 1.93 5.33
CA ASP A 50 16.53 1.92 6.60
C ASP A 50 16.74 3.34 7.12
N LEU A 51 17.06 4.28 6.23
CA LEU A 51 17.22 5.69 6.60
C LEU A 51 15.92 6.29 7.15
N ILE A 52 14.77 5.99 6.56
CA ILE A 52 13.48 6.46 7.08
C ILE A 52 13.16 5.81 8.43
N GLU A 53 13.41 4.52 8.58
CA GLU A 53 13.23 3.80 9.85
C GLU A 53 14.10 4.41 10.96
N GLU A 54 15.37 4.68 10.69
CA GLU A 54 16.27 5.35 11.64
C GLU A 54 15.76 6.75 12.01
N THR A 55 15.28 7.51 11.03
CA THR A 55 14.77 8.88 11.23
C THR A 55 13.55 8.92 12.14
N MET A 56 12.68 7.91 12.10
CA MET A 56 11.53 7.83 13.02
C MET A 56 11.87 7.20 14.38
N GLY A 57 13.11 6.77 14.60
CA GLY A 57 13.55 6.13 15.84
C GLY A 57 13.33 4.64 15.90
N GLY A 58 13.24 3.98 14.74
CA GLY A 58 12.99 2.56 14.58
C GLY A 58 11.55 2.23 14.22
N SER A 59 11.31 1.06 13.65
CA SER A 59 9.97 0.61 13.23
C SER A 59 8.95 0.51 14.38
N ASP A 60 9.40 0.37 15.61
CA ASP A 60 8.52 0.36 16.79
C ASP A 60 7.74 1.67 16.95
N ALA A 61 8.27 2.79 16.46
CA ALA A 61 7.59 4.09 16.56
C ALA A 61 6.25 4.08 15.82
N ILE A 62 6.20 3.53 14.60
CA ILE A 62 4.95 3.42 13.85
C ILE A 62 4.07 2.27 14.35
N LEU A 63 4.65 1.16 14.79
CA LEU A 63 3.91 0.01 15.29
C LEU A 63 3.12 0.29 16.57
N LYS A 64 3.57 1.25 17.39
CA LYS A 64 2.85 1.71 18.59
C LYS A 64 1.53 2.41 18.27
N ILE A 65 1.43 3.06 17.13
CA ILE A 65 0.25 3.84 16.72
C ILE A 65 -0.59 3.14 15.65
N TRP A 66 0.01 2.23 14.90
CA TRP A 66 -0.65 1.45 13.86
C TRP A 66 0.07 0.11 13.65
N LYS A 67 -0.57 -0.99 14.02
CA LYS A 67 0.02 -2.34 13.98
C LYS A 67 0.46 -2.81 12.58
N ASN A 68 -0.15 -2.26 11.52
CA ASN A 68 0.18 -2.58 10.13
C ASN A 68 1.12 -1.54 9.49
N GLY A 69 1.78 -0.73 10.30
CA GLY A 69 2.49 0.47 9.87
C GLY A 69 3.93 0.27 9.41
N ALA A 70 4.53 -0.89 9.60
CA ALA A 70 5.95 -1.10 9.29
C ALA A 70 6.22 -1.54 7.84
N GLY A 71 5.21 -1.52 6.97
CA GLY A 71 5.35 -1.92 5.57
C GLY A 71 6.04 -0.88 4.70
N TYR A 72 6.68 -1.34 3.65
CA TYR A 72 7.15 -0.49 2.57
C TYR A 72 5.98 -0.18 1.63
N ILE A 73 5.87 1.07 1.20
CA ILE A 73 4.66 1.62 0.61
C ILE A 73 4.90 2.03 -0.85
N GLY A 74 4.03 1.56 -1.75
CA GLY A 74 3.82 2.15 -3.06
C GLY A 74 2.55 3.01 -3.01
N LEU A 75 2.70 4.32 -2.94
CA LEU A 75 1.60 5.28 -2.77
C LEU A 75 1.17 5.87 -4.10
N GLU A 76 -0.13 5.88 -4.34
CA GLU A 76 -0.74 6.37 -5.57
C GLU A 76 -1.69 7.51 -5.30
N ARG A 77 -1.70 8.50 -6.19
CA ARG A 77 -2.70 9.56 -6.21
C ARG A 77 -3.36 9.63 -7.58
N ARG A 78 -4.68 9.65 -7.58
CA ARG A 78 -5.50 9.78 -8.79
C ARG A 78 -6.48 10.93 -8.63
N SER A 79 -6.51 11.82 -9.63
CA SER A 79 -7.46 12.91 -9.69
C SER A 79 -7.90 13.09 -11.14
N GLU A 80 -9.18 13.34 -11.35
CA GLU A 80 -9.73 13.54 -12.69
C GLU A 80 -9.05 14.73 -13.38
N GLY A 81 -8.60 14.53 -14.62
CA GLY A 81 -7.92 15.55 -15.40
C GLY A 81 -6.50 15.90 -14.96
N GLN A 82 -5.94 15.20 -13.97
CA GLN A 82 -4.58 15.39 -13.48
C GLN A 82 -3.71 14.17 -13.77
N PRO A 83 -2.38 14.34 -13.94
CA PRO A 83 -1.48 13.20 -14.09
C PRO A 83 -1.54 12.28 -12.87
N PHE A 84 -1.42 10.98 -13.14
CA PHE A 84 -1.21 9.97 -12.10
C PHE A 84 0.10 10.24 -11.34
N GLU A 85 0.06 10.12 -10.02
CA GLU A 85 1.24 10.25 -9.18
C GLU A 85 1.58 8.92 -8.51
N TYR A 86 2.85 8.57 -8.53
CA TYR A 86 3.37 7.39 -7.87
C TYR A 86 4.54 7.75 -6.96
N HIS A 87 4.52 7.22 -5.74
CA HIS A 87 5.56 7.45 -4.74
C HIS A 87 5.96 6.13 -4.10
N ILE A 88 7.22 6.00 -3.73
CA ILE A 88 7.73 4.91 -2.90
C ILE A 88 8.23 5.51 -1.59
N GLY A 89 7.95 4.86 -0.49
CA GLY A 89 8.39 5.30 0.83
C GLY A 89 7.73 4.54 1.97
N MET A 90 7.56 5.22 3.08
CA MET A 90 6.95 4.67 4.30
C MET A 90 6.02 5.69 4.95
N LEU A 91 4.98 5.19 5.60
CA LEU A 91 4.21 5.95 6.57
C LEU A 91 4.99 5.99 7.90
N THR A 92 5.06 7.16 8.49
CA THR A 92 5.74 7.44 9.76
C THR A 92 4.81 8.16 10.72
N PRO A 93 5.10 8.20 12.02
CA PRO A 93 4.35 9.06 12.94
C PRO A 93 4.31 10.51 12.46
N ALA A 94 3.22 11.22 12.77
CA ALA A 94 3.10 12.65 12.44
C ALA A 94 4.33 13.42 12.94
N ASN A 95 4.76 14.40 12.15
CA ASN A 95 5.91 15.26 12.44
C ASN A 95 7.28 14.56 12.46
N THR A 96 7.40 13.34 11.99
CA THR A 96 8.71 12.71 11.80
C THR A 96 9.59 13.60 10.92
N PRO A 97 10.85 13.89 11.31
CA PRO A 97 11.76 14.67 10.48
C PRO A 97 11.95 14.05 9.09
N VAL A 98 12.06 14.89 8.09
CA VAL A 98 12.24 14.43 6.68
C VAL A 98 13.73 14.50 6.35
N PRO A 99 14.35 13.38 5.98
CA PRO A 99 15.75 13.37 5.56
C PRO A 99 15.95 14.21 4.30
N GLU A 100 17.16 14.76 4.15
CA GLU A 100 17.52 15.52 2.94
C GLU A 100 17.34 14.65 1.68
N GLY A 101 16.75 15.23 0.64
CA GLY A 101 16.50 14.54 -0.64
C GLY A 101 15.19 13.75 -0.69
N PHE A 102 14.40 13.76 0.39
CA PHE A 102 13.08 13.12 0.42
C PHE A 102 11.95 14.15 0.42
N GLU A 103 10.81 13.72 -0.07
CA GLU A 103 9.55 14.45 -0.01
C GLU A 103 8.67 13.88 1.09
N PHE A 104 7.65 14.63 1.52
CA PHE A 104 6.69 14.16 2.49
C PHE A 104 5.27 14.60 2.15
N ILE A 105 4.31 13.84 2.66
CA ILE A 105 2.89 14.13 2.56
C ILE A 105 2.26 13.85 3.93
N ASP A 106 1.58 14.84 4.50
CA ASP A 106 0.87 14.69 5.77
C ASP A 106 -0.57 14.27 5.53
N PHE A 107 -0.97 13.17 6.16
CA PHE A 107 -2.34 12.69 6.17
C PHE A 107 -2.98 12.96 7.53
N PRO A 108 -4.25 13.42 7.57
CA PRO A 108 -4.97 13.61 8.82
C PRO A 108 -5.29 12.28 9.51
N ALA A 109 -5.74 12.33 10.75
CA ALA A 109 -6.37 11.18 11.39
C ALA A 109 -7.62 10.78 10.58
N ILE A 110 -7.64 9.56 10.07
CA ILE A 110 -8.60 9.12 9.07
C ILE A 110 -8.81 7.59 9.20
N ALA A 111 -9.45 6.98 8.22
CA ALA A 111 -9.57 5.54 8.14
C ALA A 111 -8.99 4.99 6.83
N LEU A 112 -8.72 3.71 6.84
CA LEU A 112 -8.37 2.94 5.65
C LEU A 112 -9.47 1.93 5.35
N GLY A 113 -9.80 1.78 4.07
CA GLY A 113 -10.49 0.63 3.54
C GLY A 113 -9.45 -0.30 2.91
N THR A 114 -9.25 -1.48 3.48
CA THR A 114 -8.16 -2.37 3.10
C THR A 114 -8.68 -3.66 2.51
N CYS A 115 -8.08 -4.09 1.40
CA CYS A 115 -8.25 -5.40 0.81
C CYS A 115 -7.00 -6.24 1.04
N TRP A 116 -7.19 -7.50 1.43
CA TRP A 116 -6.15 -8.51 1.38
C TRP A 116 -6.25 -9.30 0.08
N ILE A 117 -5.22 -9.19 -0.75
CA ILE A 117 -5.12 -9.87 -2.04
C ILE A 117 -4.18 -11.06 -1.87
N TYR A 118 -4.72 -12.26 -2.01
CA TYR A 118 -4.00 -13.52 -1.83
C TYR A 118 -3.70 -14.18 -3.16
N GLY A 119 -2.44 -14.54 -3.39
CA GLY A 119 -2.00 -15.18 -4.62
C GLY A 119 -0.49 -15.18 -4.78
N LYS A 120 -0.02 -15.45 -5.99
CA LYS A 120 1.39 -15.35 -6.34
C LYS A 120 1.85 -13.89 -6.38
N GLU A 121 3.13 -13.66 -6.14
CA GLU A 121 3.69 -12.30 -6.12
C GLU A 121 3.39 -11.51 -7.41
N ASN A 122 3.45 -12.16 -8.56
CA ASN A 122 3.15 -11.52 -9.85
C ASN A 122 1.64 -11.31 -10.12
N GLU A 123 0.75 -11.81 -9.27
CA GLU A 123 -0.71 -11.74 -9.44
C GLU A 123 -1.38 -10.78 -8.44
N VAL A 124 -0.79 -10.61 -7.25
CA VAL A 124 -1.42 -9.83 -6.16
C VAL A 124 -1.50 -8.32 -6.42
N HIS A 125 -0.78 -7.83 -7.42
CA HIS A 125 -0.79 -6.41 -7.80
C HIS A 125 -1.97 -6.02 -8.69
N ASN A 126 -2.87 -6.93 -9.01
CA ASN A 126 -4.14 -6.61 -9.65
C ASN A 126 -5.15 -6.09 -8.62
N THR A 127 -5.21 -4.78 -8.48
CA THR A 127 -6.01 -4.07 -7.49
C THR A 127 -7.34 -3.55 -8.03
N SER A 128 -7.70 -3.90 -9.26
CA SER A 128 -8.85 -3.32 -9.99
C SER A 128 -10.21 -3.46 -9.30
N LYS A 129 -10.38 -4.48 -8.45
CA LYS A 129 -11.64 -4.71 -7.71
C LYS A 129 -11.67 -4.07 -6.32
N CYS A 130 -10.54 -3.58 -5.83
CA CYS A 130 -10.43 -3.13 -4.43
C CYS A 130 -11.31 -1.92 -4.14
N ARG A 131 -11.34 -0.94 -5.02
CA ARG A 131 -12.14 0.28 -4.81
C ARG A 131 -13.62 -0.02 -4.64
N SER A 132 -14.19 -0.85 -5.51
CA SER A 132 -15.61 -1.22 -5.41
C SER A 132 -15.92 -2.02 -4.15
N LEU A 133 -15.05 -2.95 -3.76
CA LEU A 133 -15.23 -3.74 -2.52
C LEU A 133 -15.17 -2.86 -1.27
N VAL A 134 -14.29 -1.86 -1.25
CA VAL A 134 -14.22 -0.88 -0.16
C VAL A 134 -15.49 -0.03 -0.09
N THR A 135 -15.97 0.47 -1.23
CA THR A 135 -17.22 1.26 -1.27
C THR A 135 -18.46 0.43 -0.99
N ASP A 136 -18.48 -0.86 -1.32
CA ASP A 136 -19.57 -1.79 -1.00
C ASP A 136 -19.72 -2.04 0.53
N LEU A 137 -18.67 -1.76 1.31
CA LEU A 137 -18.76 -1.73 2.78
C LEU A 137 -19.48 -0.48 3.32
N GLY A 138 -19.91 0.44 2.45
CA GLY A 138 -20.47 1.73 2.84
C GLY A 138 -19.42 2.79 3.16
N LEU A 139 -18.14 2.53 2.83
CA LEU A 139 -17.06 3.47 3.05
C LEU A 139 -16.96 4.47 1.91
N GLU A 140 -16.78 5.74 2.24
CA GLU A 140 -16.60 6.81 1.27
C GLU A 140 -15.10 7.12 1.09
N ILE A 141 -14.62 7.10 -0.15
CA ILE A 141 -13.22 7.42 -0.47
C ILE A 141 -12.94 8.88 -0.07
N TRP A 142 -11.87 9.05 0.71
CA TRP A 142 -11.40 10.38 1.08
C TRP A 142 -10.67 11.04 -0.10
N LYS A 143 -10.88 12.33 -0.26
CA LYS A 143 -10.19 13.15 -1.25
C LYS A 143 -9.47 14.30 -0.57
N ASP A 144 -8.29 14.62 -1.07
CA ASP A 144 -7.57 15.80 -0.63
C ASP A 144 -8.23 17.11 -1.13
N ASP A 145 -7.65 18.25 -0.78
CA ASP A 145 -8.18 19.58 -1.13
C ASP A 145 -8.14 19.90 -2.63
N LYS A 146 -7.47 19.07 -3.42
CA LYS A 146 -7.40 19.14 -4.89
C LYS A 146 -8.14 17.98 -5.57
N ASP A 147 -9.08 17.39 -4.87
CA ASP A 147 -9.95 16.31 -5.34
C ASP A 147 -9.20 15.00 -5.70
N GLY A 148 -8.02 14.79 -5.11
CA GLY A 148 -7.21 13.59 -5.33
C GLY A 148 -7.56 12.46 -4.37
N GLU A 149 -7.76 11.27 -4.93
CA GLU A 149 -7.91 10.02 -4.19
C GLU A 149 -6.54 9.38 -3.96
N TRP A 150 -6.28 8.95 -2.73
CA TRP A 150 -5.03 8.30 -2.34
C TRP A 150 -5.25 6.84 -1.99
N SER A 151 -4.38 5.99 -2.49
CA SER A 151 -4.35 4.56 -2.19
C SER A 151 -2.92 4.06 -2.16
N PHE A 152 -2.68 2.91 -1.55
CA PHE A 152 -1.33 2.36 -1.48
C PHE A 152 -1.27 0.85 -1.34
N GLU A 153 -0.20 0.29 -1.88
CA GLU A 153 0.26 -1.04 -1.59
C GLU A 153 1.08 -1.03 -0.30
N ASN A 154 0.72 -1.87 0.65
CA ASN A 154 1.45 -2.04 1.90
C ASN A 154 2.13 -3.41 1.93
N CYS A 155 3.42 -3.44 1.62
CA CYS A 155 4.22 -4.66 1.57
C CYS A 155 4.66 -5.07 2.98
N LEU A 156 3.74 -5.65 3.73
CA LEU A 156 3.90 -5.90 5.16
C LEU A 156 4.46 -7.30 5.45
N CYS A 157 5.51 -7.38 6.29
CA CYS A 157 6.02 -8.65 6.80
C CYS A 157 5.09 -9.19 7.91
N PRO A 158 4.91 -10.52 8.03
CA PRO A 158 5.47 -11.56 7.16
C PRO A 158 4.56 -11.91 5.97
N ARG A 159 3.29 -11.48 5.95
CA ARG A 159 2.30 -11.98 4.98
C ARG A 159 2.61 -11.65 3.52
N TYR A 160 3.31 -10.53 3.25
CA TYR A 160 3.78 -10.21 1.90
C TYR A 160 5.13 -10.84 1.58
N THR A 161 6.04 -10.87 2.54
CA THR A 161 7.45 -11.24 2.32
C THR A 161 7.75 -12.72 2.49
N THR A 162 6.86 -13.46 3.20
CA THR A 162 7.06 -14.89 3.48
C THR A 162 5.90 -15.69 2.86
N PRO A 163 6.11 -16.34 1.72
CA PRO A 163 5.10 -17.17 1.09
C PRO A 163 4.65 -18.33 1.99
N ASP A 164 3.38 -18.72 1.86
CA ASP A 164 2.85 -19.91 2.49
C ASP A 164 3.32 -21.19 1.78
N ASP A 165 2.84 -22.37 2.23
CA ASP A 165 3.20 -23.67 1.68
C ASP A 165 2.83 -23.83 0.19
N LYS A 166 1.90 -23.02 -0.31
CA LYS A 166 1.49 -22.97 -1.73
C LYS A 166 2.29 -21.96 -2.54
N GLY A 167 3.21 -21.22 -1.89
CA GLY A 167 3.98 -20.15 -2.51
C GLY A 167 3.19 -18.87 -2.72
N ASN A 168 2.09 -18.67 -1.97
CA ASN A 168 1.24 -17.49 -2.05
C ASN A 168 1.55 -16.49 -0.94
N ILE A 169 1.34 -15.23 -1.24
CA ILE A 169 1.50 -14.10 -0.31
C ILE A 169 0.19 -13.33 -0.19
N ILE A 170 0.13 -12.39 0.74
CA ILE A 170 -0.97 -11.44 0.88
C ILE A 170 -0.42 -10.03 0.72
N LEU A 171 -0.97 -9.30 -0.24
CA LEU A 171 -0.76 -7.86 -0.37
C LEU A 171 -1.92 -7.12 0.29
N ASP A 172 -1.61 -6.17 1.16
CA ASP A 172 -2.58 -5.20 1.65
C ASP A 172 -2.67 -4.05 0.63
N TYR A 173 -3.86 -3.82 0.10
CA TYR A 173 -4.13 -2.65 -0.72
C TYR A 173 -5.14 -1.74 -0.01
N CYS A 174 -4.75 -0.51 0.24
CA CYS A 174 -5.46 0.40 1.13
C CYS A 174 -5.94 1.65 0.39
N TYR A 175 -7.20 2.03 0.60
CA TYR A 175 -7.72 3.35 0.25
C TYR A 175 -7.87 4.19 1.50
N PHE A 176 -7.50 5.47 1.44
CA PHE A 176 -7.91 6.42 2.46
C PHE A 176 -9.40 6.69 2.33
N VAL A 177 -10.14 6.49 3.42
CA VAL A 177 -11.59 6.64 3.47
C VAL A 177 -11.98 7.61 4.57
N LYS A 178 -13.15 8.24 4.42
CA LYS A 178 -13.66 9.16 5.45
C LYS A 178 -13.94 8.42 6.74
N ASN A 179 -13.60 9.05 7.82
CA ASN A 179 -13.94 8.58 9.16
C ASN A 179 -15.34 9.10 9.51
N ILE A 180 -16.33 8.25 9.25
CA ILE A 180 -17.74 8.54 9.54
C ILE A 180 -18.20 7.67 10.69
#